data_af984736c362e9e953db561774b868a6
#
_entry.id   af984736c362e9e953db561774b868a6
#
_cell.length_a   1.000
_cell.length_b   1.000
_cell.length_c   1.000
_cell.angle_alpha   90.00
_cell.angle_beta   90.00
_cell.angle_gamma   90.00
#
_symmetry.space_group_name_H-M   'P 1'
#
loop_
_entity.id
_entity.type
_entity.pdbx_description
1 polymer ?
#
loop_
_entity_poly.entity_id
_entity_poly.type
_entity_poly.pdbx_seq_one_letter_code
_entity_poly.pdbx_strand_id
1 'polypeptide(L)'
;MAVREMLSVGVDIGTSTTQIIFSRLSVENAAGYFSVPRIAISDKRVVYRSGIYTTPLFSLERIDSDGVQKIVEKEYMSFGCQSQDVETGAVIITGESARKENAAAVLEKLSGFAGDFVVSTAGPDLESILAGKGSGAWRQSMEKDCVVVNLDIGGGTTNLVAFDGGETVSTGCLDIGGRLIRVSEDLKVESVSPAARAVAEDVGVPLCVGERTSAEALSRITDRMADLIARAVGILP
;
A
#
# COMPACT_ATOMS: atom_id res chain seq x y z
N MET A 1 -19.00 24.55 -17.41
CA MET A 1 -19.44 24.31 -16.02
C MET A 1 -18.29 24.68 -15.10
N ALA A 2 -18.56 25.16 -13.88
CA ALA A 2 -17.46 25.56 -12.98
C ALA A 2 -16.72 24.32 -12.50
N VAL A 3 -15.41 24.26 -12.73
CA VAL A 3 -14.51 23.29 -12.12
C VAL A 3 -14.31 23.71 -10.67
N ARG A 4 -14.53 22.81 -9.72
CA ARG A 4 -14.24 23.04 -8.30
C ARG A 4 -12.93 22.35 -7.94
N GLU A 5 -12.01 23.09 -7.35
CA GLU A 5 -10.82 22.49 -6.75
C GLU A 5 -11.09 22.11 -5.29
N MET A 6 -10.64 20.93 -4.89
CA MET A 6 -10.76 20.41 -3.54
C MET A 6 -9.37 19.96 -3.06
N LEU A 7 -9.04 20.25 -1.79
CA LEU A 7 -7.86 19.69 -1.14
C LEU A 7 -8.22 18.31 -0.58
N SER A 8 -7.42 17.32 -0.96
CA SER A 8 -7.58 15.92 -0.54
C SER A 8 -6.33 15.44 0.17
N VAL A 9 -6.49 14.55 1.16
CA VAL A 9 -5.39 13.85 1.80
C VAL A 9 -5.56 12.34 1.63
N GLY A 10 -4.45 11.65 1.35
CA GLY A 10 -4.34 10.20 1.40
C GLY A 10 -3.37 9.79 2.50
N VAL A 11 -3.79 8.91 3.39
CA VAL A 11 -2.95 8.29 4.43
C VAL A 11 -2.89 6.81 4.16
N ASP A 12 -1.70 6.30 3.85
CA ASP A 12 -1.45 4.87 3.68
C ASP A 12 -0.68 4.35 4.89
N ILE A 13 -1.26 3.34 5.56
CA ILE A 13 -0.69 2.67 6.73
C ILE A 13 -0.39 1.23 6.33
N GLY A 14 0.77 1.01 5.75
CA GLY A 14 1.24 -0.30 5.34
C GLY A 14 1.81 -1.13 6.51
N THR A 15 2.17 -2.37 6.22
CA THR A 15 2.79 -3.30 7.18
C THR A 15 4.05 -2.73 7.82
N SER A 16 4.88 -2.05 7.03
CA SER A 16 6.19 -1.54 7.45
C SER A 16 6.30 -0.03 7.42
N THR A 17 5.52 0.64 6.57
CA THR A 17 5.67 2.07 6.29
C THR A 17 4.34 2.79 6.29
N THR A 18 4.36 4.04 6.76
CA THR A 18 3.24 4.98 6.70
C THR A 18 3.66 6.18 5.87
N GLN A 19 2.79 6.62 4.96
CA GLN A 19 2.99 7.79 4.11
C GLN A 19 1.73 8.63 4.00
N ILE A 20 1.90 9.95 3.89
CA ILE A 20 0.82 10.92 3.73
C ILE A 20 1.05 11.71 2.44
N ILE A 21 -0.03 11.92 1.68
CA ILE A 21 -0.02 12.66 0.42
C ILE A 21 -1.16 13.66 0.42
N PHE A 22 -0.86 14.92 0.12
CA PHE A 22 -1.89 15.92 -0.19
C PHE A 22 -1.98 16.13 -1.70
N SER A 23 -3.21 16.18 -2.20
CA SER A 23 -3.51 16.37 -3.62
C SER A 23 -4.59 17.41 -3.82
N ARG A 24 -4.50 18.19 -4.90
CA ARG A 24 -5.63 18.98 -5.40
C ARG A 24 -6.38 18.16 -6.43
N LEU A 25 -7.68 18.05 -6.23
CA LEU A 25 -8.60 17.36 -7.13
C LEU A 25 -9.45 18.41 -7.83
N SER A 26 -9.47 18.39 -9.15
CA SER A 26 -10.42 19.16 -9.93
C SER A 26 -11.64 18.29 -10.18
N VAL A 27 -12.79 18.74 -9.74
CA VAL A 27 -14.06 18.02 -9.90
C VAL A 27 -15.02 18.81 -10.77
N GLU A 28 -15.69 18.11 -11.65
CA GLU A 28 -16.70 18.69 -12.55
C GLU A 28 -17.90 17.77 -12.71
N ASN A 29 -19.00 18.34 -13.15
CA ASN A 29 -20.16 17.54 -13.54
C ASN A 29 -19.98 17.07 -15.00
N ALA A 30 -19.66 15.80 -15.17
CA ALA A 30 -19.49 15.15 -16.47
C ALA A 30 -20.81 14.80 -17.17
N ALA A 31 -21.97 15.09 -16.55
CA ALA A 31 -23.26 14.81 -17.15
C ALA A 31 -23.67 15.89 -18.19
N GLY A 32 -24.32 15.45 -19.25
CA GLY A 32 -24.96 16.33 -20.22
C GLY A 32 -26.12 17.12 -19.61
N TYR A 33 -26.57 18.17 -20.33
CA TYR A 33 -27.54 19.17 -19.87
C TYR A 33 -28.90 18.59 -19.40
N PHE A 34 -29.28 17.39 -19.86
CA PHE A 34 -30.53 16.71 -19.54
C PHE A 34 -30.35 15.40 -18.77
N SER A 35 -29.14 15.16 -18.21
CA SER A 35 -28.82 13.93 -17.49
C SER A 35 -28.71 14.21 -16.01
N VAL A 36 -28.88 13.15 -15.18
CA VAL A 36 -28.59 13.24 -13.75
C VAL A 36 -27.16 13.68 -13.53
N PRO A 37 -26.88 14.66 -12.65
CA PRO A 37 -25.54 15.12 -12.37
C PRO A 37 -24.59 13.97 -12.02
N ARG A 38 -23.46 13.90 -12.72
CA ARG A 38 -22.40 12.91 -12.47
C ARG A 38 -21.11 13.66 -12.15
N ILE A 39 -20.78 13.70 -10.86
CA ILE A 39 -19.53 14.29 -10.40
C ILE A 39 -18.38 13.35 -10.76
N ALA A 40 -17.37 13.90 -11.43
CA ALA A 40 -16.16 13.18 -11.82
C ALA A 40 -14.92 14.02 -11.47
N ILE A 41 -13.84 13.33 -11.13
CA ILE A 41 -12.52 13.94 -10.96
C ILE A 41 -11.93 14.10 -12.37
N SER A 42 -11.76 15.35 -12.84
CA SER A 42 -11.19 15.65 -14.15
C SER A 42 -9.67 15.81 -14.12
N ASP A 43 -9.11 16.22 -12.97
CA ASP A 43 -7.66 16.28 -12.78
C ASP A 43 -7.27 15.97 -11.32
N LYS A 44 -6.07 15.43 -11.15
CA LYS A 44 -5.46 15.16 -9.85
C LYS A 44 -3.99 15.57 -9.85
N ARG A 45 -3.63 16.49 -8.98
CA ARG A 45 -2.25 16.94 -8.82
C ARG A 45 -1.77 16.75 -7.38
N VAL A 46 -0.72 15.96 -7.19
CA VAL A 46 -0.03 15.85 -5.89
C VAL A 46 0.65 17.19 -5.59
N VAL A 47 0.31 17.80 -4.45
CA VAL A 47 0.88 19.09 -4.00
C VAL A 47 1.88 18.92 -2.85
N TYR A 48 1.78 17.81 -2.12
CA TYR A 48 2.73 17.47 -1.06
C TYR A 48 2.81 15.96 -0.88
N ARG A 49 4.00 15.48 -0.58
CA ARG A 49 4.28 14.09 -0.21
C ARG A 49 5.17 14.07 1.01
N SER A 50 4.74 13.38 2.06
CA SER A 50 5.54 13.19 3.27
C SER A 50 6.81 12.37 3.02
N GLY A 51 7.71 12.38 3.97
CA GLY A 51 8.70 11.31 4.10
C GLY A 51 8.03 9.95 4.30
N ILE A 52 8.81 8.89 4.16
CA ILE A 52 8.37 7.53 4.47
C ILE A 52 8.68 7.29 5.95
N TYR A 53 7.66 7.07 6.74
CA TYR A 53 7.76 6.74 8.16
C TYR A 53 7.71 5.23 8.35
N THR A 54 8.43 4.70 9.34
CA THR A 54 8.16 3.35 9.83
C THR A 54 6.79 3.35 10.50
N THR A 55 5.91 2.40 10.16
CA THR A 55 4.61 2.27 10.82
C THR A 55 4.80 2.00 12.31
N PRO A 56 4.29 2.87 13.19
CA PRO A 56 4.39 2.69 14.64
C PRO A 56 3.58 1.47 15.08
N LEU A 57 4.20 0.59 15.83
CA LEU A 57 3.58 -0.63 16.34
C LEU A 57 3.82 -0.76 17.85
N PHE A 58 2.81 -1.15 18.61
CA PHE A 58 2.98 -1.61 19.99
C PHE A 58 3.50 -3.05 20.05
N SER A 59 3.05 -3.89 19.12
CA SER A 59 3.46 -5.28 18.96
C SER A 59 3.28 -5.71 17.51
N LEU A 60 3.67 -6.94 17.19
CA LEU A 60 3.42 -7.51 15.86
C LEU A 60 1.92 -7.56 15.50
N GLU A 61 1.03 -7.53 16.49
CA GLU A 61 -0.42 -7.68 16.33
C GLU A 61 -1.20 -6.37 16.52
N ARG A 62 -0.53 -5.28 16.97
CA ARG A 62 -1.20 -4.01 17.29
C ARG A 62 -0.45 -2.79 16.77
N ILE A 63 -1.18 -1.94 16.05
CA ILE A 63 -0.70 -0.63 15.59
C ILE A 63 -0.70 0.35 16.77
N ASP A 64 0.33 1.17 16.89
CA ASP A 64 0.35 2.34 17.78
C ASP A 64 -0.44 3.48 17.12
N SER A 65 -1.72 3.57 17.48
CA SER A 65 -2.62 4.59 16.93
C SER A 65 -2.20 6.02 17.29
N ASP A 66 -1.60 6.22 18.49
CA ASP A 66 -1.11 7.53 18.91
C ASP A 66 0.14 7.95 18.13
N GLY A 67 1.01 6.98 17.86
CA GLY A 67 2.19 7.18 17.01
C GLY A 67 1.81 7.54 15.58
N VAL A 68 0.85 6.84 14.99
CA VAL A 68 0.33 7.16 13.64
C VAL A 68 -0.31 8.54 13.62
N GLN A 69 -1.15 8.86 14.61
CA GLN A 69 -1.78 10.17 14.73
C GLN A 69 -0.74 11.30 14.77
N LYS A 70 0.31 11.17 15.57
CA LYS A 70 1.40 12.17 15.65
C LYS A 70 2.10 12.37 14.31
N ILE A 71 2.28 11.30 13.52
CA ILE A 71 2.82 11.41 12.16
C ILE A 71 1.90 12.25 11.29
N VAL A 72 0.60 11.96 11.31
CA VAL A 72 -0.41 12.71 10.53
C VAL A 72 -0.41 14.18 10.93
N GLU A 73 -0.52 14.49 12.22
CA GLU A 73 -0.49 15.86 12.75
C GLU A 73 0.77 16.63 12.33
N LYS A 74 1.94 15.99 12.42
CA LYS A 74 3.21 16.57 12.00
C LYS A 74 3.19 16.93 10.52
N GLU A 75 2.65 16.05 9.67
CA GLU A 75 2.61 16.27 8.23
C GLU A 75 1.61 17.36 7.83
N TYR A 76 0.47 17.48 8.54
CA TYR A 76 -0.43 18.61 8.38
C TYR A 76 0.26 19.94 8.70
N MET A 77 0.99 20.00 9.82
CA MET A 77 1.79 21.19 10.18
C MET A 77 2.89 21.49 9.16
N SER A 78 3.57 20.44 8.66
CA SER A 78 4.64 20.59 7.67
C SER A 78 4.15 21.10 6.32
N PHE A 79 2.96 20.68 5.92
CA PHE A 79 2.29 21.19 4.72
C PHE A 79 1.67 22.59 4.93
N GLY A 80 1.46 22.99 6.19
CA GLY A 80 0.89 24.29 6.54
C GLY A 80 -0.63 24.36 6.40
N CYS A 81 -1.34 23.24 6.59
CA CYS A 81 -2.80 23.19 6.59
C CYS A 81 -3.36 22.62 7.90
N GLN A 82 -4.64 22.89 8.14
CA GLN A 82 -5.41 22.33 9.24
C GLN A 82 -6.38 21.26 8.70
N SER A 83 -6.91 20.41 9.58
CA SER A 83 -7.86 19.37 9.16
C SER A 83 -9.11 19.92 8.48
N GLN A 84 -9.56 21.11 8.89
CA GLN A 84 -10.70 21.81 8.29
C GLN A 84 -10.45 22.33 6.86
N ASP A 85 -9.19 22.44 6.45
CA ASP A 85 -8.83 22.88 5.09
C ASP A 85 -8.93 21.73 4.08
N VAL A 86 -8.99 20.48 4.58
CA VAL A 86 -9.11 19.27 3.77
C VAL A 86 -10.57 18.89 3.61
N GLU A 87 -11.04 18.89 2.37
CA GLU A 87 -12.45 18.68 2.04
C GLU A 87 -12.78 17.19 1.85
N THR A 88 -11.82 16.39 1.45
CA THR A 88 -12.00 14.95 1.24
C THR A 88 -10.68 14.20 1.42
N GLY A 89 -10.76 12.90 1.64
CA GLY A 89 -9.56 12.09 1.77
C GLY A 89 -9.83 10.60 1.86
N ALA A 90 -8.76 9.85 2.02
CA ALA A 90 -8.82 8.43 2.29
C ALA A 90 -7.75 8.03 3.30
N VAL A 91 -8.11 7.21 4.27
CA VAL A 91 -7.17 6.46 5.10
C VAL A 91 -7.28 4.99 4.71
N ILE A 92 -6.19 4.41 4.30
CA ILE A 92 -6.13 3.02 3.90
C ILE A 92 -5.13 2.31 4.81
N ILE A 93 -5.54 1.20 5.39
CA ILE A 93 -4.64 0.27 6.06
C ILE A 93 -4.46 -0.93 5.14
N THR A 94 -3.21 -1.24 4.80
CA THR A 94 -2.85 -2.24 3.79
C THR A 94 -1.99 -3.37 4.36
N GLY A 95 -1.92 -4.47 3.62
CA GLY A 95 -1.12 -5.63 3.95
C GLY A 95 -1.47 -6.26 5.30
N GLU A 96 -0.47 -6.76 6.03
CA GLU A 96 -0.67 -7.37 7.35
C GLU A 96 -1.22 -6.38 8.40
N SER A 97 -0.99 -5.06 8.23
CA SER A 97 -1.56 -4.05 9.14
C SER A 97 -3.09 -4.06 9.12
N ALA A 98 -3.72 -4.40 8.01
CA ALA A 98 -5.17 -4.53 7.90
C ALA A 98 -5.74 -5.70 8.71
N ARG A 99 -4.92 -6.71 8.99
CA ARG A 99 -5.29 -7.91 9.77
C ARG A 99 -5.09 -7.74 11.28
N LYS A 100 -4.50 -6.60 11.72
CA LYS A 100 -4.21 -6.36 13.13
C LYS A 100 -5.49 -6.10 13.93
N GLU A 101 -5.49 -6.54 15.20
CA GLU A 101 -6.66 -6.49 16.09
C GLU A 101 -7.31 -5.11 16.22
N ASN A 102 -6.49 -4.05 16.14
CA ASN A 102 -6.98 -2.67 16.33
C ASN A 102 -7.03 -1.83 15.06
N ALA A 103 -6.94 -2.44 13.87
CA ALA A 103 -6.96 -1.71 12.60
C ALA A 103 -8.20 -0.81 12.46
N ALA A 104 -9.39 -1.33 12.77
CA ALA A 104 -10.63 -0.56 12.74
C ALA A 104 -10.61 0.65 13.71
N ALA A 105 -10.09 0.47 14.91
CA ALA A 105 -9.99 1.55 15.89
C ALA A 105 -8.99 2.65 15.47
N VAL A 106 -7.91 2.27 14.77
CA VAL A 106 -6.96 3.23 14.19
C VAL A 106 -7.65 4.07 13.11
N LEU A 107 -8.42 3.42 12.23
CA LEU A 107 -9.18 4.11 11.19
C LEU A 107 -10.21 5.08 11.78
N GLU A 108 -10.98 4.64 12.77
CA GLU A 108 -11.97 5.48 13.46
C GLU A 108 -11.30 6.71 14.10
N LYS A 109 -10.16 6.52 14.75
CA LYS A 109 -9.40 7.60 15.36
C LYS A 109 -8.88 8.61 14.35
N LEU A 110 -8.44 8.15 13.17
CA LEU A 110 -7.92 9.01 12.11
C LEU A 110 -9.02 9.68 11.28
N SER A 111 -10.23 9.13 11.26
CA SER A 111 -11.36 9.72 10.52
C SER A 111 -11.71 11.13 10.96
N GLY A 112 -11.39 11.53 12.20
CA GLY A 112 -11.57 12.90 12.70
C GLY A 112 -10.58 13.93 12.12
N PHE A 113 -9.55 13.50 11.39
CA PHE A 113 -8.50 14.39 10.86
C PHE A 113 -8.78 14.97 9.49
N ALA A 114 -9.73 14.48 8.74
CA ALA A 114 -9.96 14.98 7.40
C ALA A 114 -11.39 14.80 6.92
N GLY A 115 -12.23 15.79 7.05
CA GLY A 115 -13.47 15.98 6.33
C GLY A 115 -14.30 14.72 6.07
N ASP A 116 -14.98 14.65 4.93
CA ASP A 116 -15.71 13.46 4.47
C ASP A 116 -14.73 12.38 3.98
N PHE A 117 -14.28 11.53 4.89
CA PHE A 117 -13.33 10.46 4.61
C PHE A 117 -13.98 9.20 4.07
N VAL A 118 -13.30 8.60 3.09
CA VAL A 118 -13.46 7.18 2.83
C VAL A 118 -12.43 6.42 3.68
N VAL A 119 -12.93 5.67 4.65
CA VAL A 119 -12.13 4.75 5.47
C VAL A 119 -12.29 3.36 4.91
N SER A 120 -11.20 2.73 4.54
CA SER A 120 -11.23 1.36 4.02
C SER A 120 -10.06 0.55 4.56
N THR A 121 -10.38 -0.62 5.11
CA THR A 121 -9.43 -1.73 5.07
C THR A 121 -9.53 -2.32 3.67
N ALA A 122 -8.56 -2.02 2.82
CA ALA A 122 -8.51 -2.66 1.53
C ALA A 122 -8.13 -4.13 1.75
N GLY A 123 -9.03 -5.04 1.43
CA GLY A 123 -8.65 -6.43 1.24
C GLY A 123 -7.62 -6.53 0.10
N PRO A 124 -6.84 -7.62 0.03
CA PRO A 124 -5.75 -7.76 -0.93
C PRO A 124 -6.19 -7.57 -2.40
N ASP A 125 -7.40 -7.97 -2.75
CA ASP A 125 -7.95 -7.79 -4.11
C ASP A 125 -8.15 -6.32 -4.45
N LEU A 126 -8.77 -5.54 -3.56
CA LEU A 126 -8.98 -4.11 -3.78
C LEU A 126 -7.65 -3.35 -3.78
N GLU A 127 -6.73 -3.70 -2.89
CA GLU A 127 -5.37 -3.14 -2.84
C GLU A 127 -4.65 -3.38 -4.17
N SER A 128 -4.69 -4.62 -4.69
CA SER A 128 -4.11 -4.98 -5.99
C SER A 128 -4.67 -4.14 -7.13
N ILE A 129 -6.00 -3.98 -7.20
CA ILE A 129 -6.68 -3.22 -8.25
C ILE A 129 -6.33 -1.74 -8.15
N LEU A 130 -6.31 -1.16 -6.95
CA LEU A 130 -5.97 0.25 -6.75
C LEU A 130 -4.51 0.53 -7.13
N ALA A 131 -3.58 -0.34 -6.73
CA ALA A 131 -2.17 -0.25 -7.11
C ALA A 131 -1.99 -0.35 -8.63
N GLY A 132 -2.64 -1.31 -9.28
CA GLY A 132 -2.60 -1.49 -10.73
C GLY A 132 -3.21 -0.34 -11.52
N LYS A 133 -4.26 0.30 -10.99
CA LYS A 133 -4.81 1.53 -11.56
C LYS A 133 -3.88 2.73 -11.32
N GLY A 134 -3.31 2.83 -10.13
CA GLY A 134 -2.38 3.89 -9.76
C GLY A 134 -1.08 3.88 -10.56
N SER A 135 -0.54 2.71 -10.89
CA SER A 135 0.65 2.52 -11.74
C SER A 135 0.37 2.79 -13.23
N GLY A 136 -0.91 2.76 -13.65
CA GLY A 136 -1.31 2.87 -15.04
C GLY A 136 -1.33 1.55 -15.82
N ALA A 137 -1.11 0.41 -15.18
CA ALA A 137 -1.13 -0.92 -15.82
C ALA A 137 -2.45 -1.20 -16.56
N TRP A 138 -3.60 -0.85 -15.95
CA TRP A 138 -4.90 -0.97 -16.58
C TRP A 138 -5.01 -0.20 -17.90
N ARG A 139 -4.43 1.02 -17.95
CA ARG A 139 -4.40 1.84 -19.16
C ARG A 139 -3.52 1.24 -20.24
N GLN A 140 -2.34 0.74 -19.84
CA GLN A 140 -1.44 0.06 -20.77
C GLN A 140 -2.07 -1.16 -21.41
N SER A 141 -2.87 -1.93 -20.67
CA SER A 141 -3.57 -3.10 -21.21
C SER A 141 -4.58 -2.71 -22.30
N MET A 142 -5.30 -1.59 -22.12
CA MET A 142 -6.19 -1.05 -23.16
C MET A 142 -5.43 -0.51 -24.38
N GLU A 143 -4.42 0.33 -24.14
CA GLU A 143 -3.70 1.02 -25.22
C GLU A 143 -2.88 0.05 -26.10
N LYS A 144 -2.38 -1.04 -25.49
CA LYS A 144 -1.55 -2.02 -26.19
C LYS A 144 -2.31 -3.29 -26.61
N ASP A 145 -3.59 -3.40 -26.24
CA ASP A 145 -4.42 -4.58 -26.50
C ASP A 145 -3.73 -5.89 -26.06
N CYS A 146 -3.29 -5.92 -24.79
CA CYS A 146 -2.56 -7.05 -24.24
C CYS A 146 -2.83 -7.22 -22.74
N VAL A 147 -2.53 -8.40 -22.23
CA VAL A 147 -2.54 -8.66 -20.80
C VAL A 147 -1.36 -7.96 -20.13
N VAL A 148 -1.66 -7.15 -19.11
CA VAL A 148 -0.64 -6.47 -18.29
C VAL A 148 -0.83 -6.89 -16.84
N VAL A 149 0.24 -7.38 -16.22
CA VAL A 149 0.26 -7.73 -14.79
C VAL A 149 0.99 -6.64 -14.01
N ASN A 150 0.35 -6.12 -12.98
CA ASN A 150 0.97 -5.23 -12.00
C ASN A 150 1.41 -6.04 -10.79
N LEU A 151 2.63 -5.80 -10.35
CA LEU A 151 3.22 -6.33 -9.13
C LEU A 151 3.45 -5.16 -8.17
N ASP A 152 2.74 -5.15 -7.05
CA ASP A 152 2.97 -4.20 -5.96
C ASP A 152 3.68 -4.91 -4.81
N ILE A 153 5.00 -4.74 -4.75
CA ILE A 153 5.86 -5.41 -3.77
C ILE A 153 6.04 -4.49 -2.57
N GLY A 154 5.27 -4.75 -1.53
CA GLY A 154 5.34 -4.04 -0.26
C GLY A 154 6.41 -4.58 0.70
N GLY A 155 6.33 -4.20 1.97
CA GLY A 155 7.24 -4.70 3.01
C GLY A 155 6.96 -6.14 3.42
N GLY A 156 5.70 -6.54 3.50
CA GLY A 156 5.26 -7.86 3.97
C GLY A 156 4.61 -8.72 2.89
N THR A 157 3.99 -8.09 1.88
CA THR A 157 3.17 -8.75 0.86
C THR A 157 3.53 -8.28 -0.53
N THR A 158 3.22 -9.09 -1.53
CA THR A 158 3.17 -8.70 -2.95
C THR A 158 1.75 -8.86 -3.43
N ASN A 159 1.13 -7.76 -3.85
CA ASN A 159 -0.19 -7.71 -4.42
C ASN A 159 -0.12 -7.76 -5.95
N LEU A 160 -0.94 -8.60 -6.56
CA LEU A 160 -0.94 -8.91 -7.99
C LEU A 160 -2.28 -8.56 -8.58
N VAL A 161 -2.29 -7.94 -9.76
CA VAL A 161 -3.49 -7.79 -10.59
C VAL A 161 -3.14 -7.92 -12.06
N ALA A 162 -3.94 -8.67 -12.78
CA ALA A 162 -3.87 -8.77 -14.24
C ALA A 162 -5.03 -8.00 -14.87
N PHE A 163 -4.72 -7.19 -15.87
CA PHE A 163 -5.67 -6.48 -16.70
C PHE A 163 -5.59 -6.97 -18.15
N ASP A 164 -6.74 -7.12 -18.78
CA ASP A 164 -6.88 -7.40 -20.21
C ASP A 164 -7.89 -6.40 -20.80
N GLY A 165 -7.47 -5.61 -21.79
CA GLY A 165 -8.31 -4.56 -22.37
C GLY A 165 -8.82 -3.52 -21.36
N GLY A 166 -8.13 -3.32 -20.24
CA GLY A 166 -8.54 -2.45 -19.15
C GLY A 166 -9.44 -3.10 -18.08
N GLU A 167 -9.91 -4.31 -18.32
CA GLU A 167 -10.72 -5.05 -17.35
C GLU A 167 -9.84 -5.87 -16.42
N THR A 168 -10.24 -5.96 -15.15
CA THR A 168 -9.54 -6.81 -14.17
C THR A 168 -9.92 -8.28 -14.42
N VAL A 169 -8.95 -9.12 -14.78
CA VAL A 169 -9.17 -10.54 -15.05
C VAL A 169 -8.73 -11.45 -13.91
N SER A 170 -7.77 -11.02 -13.08
CA SER A 170 -7.32 -11.80 -11.92
C SER A 170 -6.66 -10.91 -10.90
N THR A 171 -6.75 -11.30 -9.62
CA THR A 171 -6.02 -10.71 -8.51
C THR A 171 -5.34 -11.82 -7.71
N GLY A 172 -4.31 -11.45 -6.95
CA GLY A 172 -3.62 -12.37 -6.06
C GLY A 172 -2.80 -11.62 -5.01
N CYS A 173 -2.47 -12.33 -3.94
CA CYS A 173 -1.60 -11.81 -2.90
C CYS A 173 -0.66 -12.92 -2.42
N LEU A 174 0.62 -12.61 -2.32
CA LEU A 174 1.63 -13.47 -1.75
C LEU A 174 2.16 -12.82 -0.46
N ASP A 175 2.37 -13.61 0.58
CA ASP A 175 3.04 -13.16 1.81
C ASP A 175 4.58 -13.05 1.58
N ILE A 176 4.95 -12.41 0.46
CA ILE A 176 6.32 -12.15 0.04
C ILE A 176 6.49 -10.64 -0.12
N GLY A 177 7.49 -10.07 0.56
CA GLY A 177 7.78 -8.65 0.52
C GLY A 177 9.23 -8.34 0.88
N GLY A 178 9.62 -7.08 0.74
CA GLY A 178 11.01 -6.65 0.88
C GLY A 178 11.54 -6.56 2.32
N ARG A 179 10.74 -6.84 3.36
CA ARG A 179 11.11 -6.65 4.77
C ARG A 179 10.74 -7.84 5.67
N LEU A 180 10.72 -9.04 5.12
CA LEU A 180 10.35 -10.26 5.84
C LEU A 180 11.44 -10.76 6.79
N ILE A 181 12.69 -10.37 6.55
CA ILE A 181 13.85 -10.71 7.38
C ILE A 181 14.53 -9.40 7.76
N ARG A 182 14.81 -9.23 9.04
CA ARG A 182 15.62 -8.11 9.53
C ARG A 182 16.93 -8.65 10.07
N VAL A 183 18.01 -8.03 9.64
CA VAL A 183 19.35 -8.31 10.10
C VAL A 183 20.05 -7.01 10.52
N SER A 184 20.93 -7.11 11.52
CA SER A 184 21.83 -6.02 11.88
C SER A 184 22.95 -5.86 10.85
N GLU A 185 23.76 -4.83 10.99
CA GLU A 185 24.93 -4.57 10.11
C GLU A 185 25.92 -5.72 10.08
N ASP A 186 26.03 -6.48 11.18
CA ASP A 186 26.91 -7.65 11.30
C ASP A 186 26.21 -8.97 10.94
N LEU A 187 25.08 -8.89 10.21
CA LEU A 187 24.26 -10.01 9.73
C LEU A 187 23.68 -10.90 10.84
N LYS A 188 23.48 -10.37 12.01
CA LYS A 188 22.73 -11.06 13.05
C LYS A 188 21.24 -10.95 12.78
N VAL A 189 20.53 -12.06 12.78
CA VAL A 189 19.07 -12.11 12.52
C VAL A 189 18.32 -11.50 13.70
N GLU A 190 17.60 -10.41 13.45
CA GLU A 190 16.79 -9.70 14.45
C GLU A 190 15.34 -10.18 14.46
N SER A 191 14.78 -10.42 13.26
CA SER A 191 13.43 -10.96 13.11
C SER A 191 13.25 -11.68 11.79
N VAL A 192 12.34 -12.67 11.77
CA VAL A 192 11.97 -13.46 10.60
C VAL A 192 10.46 -13.63 10.60
N SER A 193 9.79 -13.24 9.52
CA SER A 193 8.36 -13.48 9.36
C SER A 193 8.07 -14.97 9.17
N PRO A 194 6.82 -15.43 9.46
CA PRO A 194 6.43 -16.81 9.20
C PRO A 194 6.64 -17.24 7.74
N ALA A 195 6.30 -16.38 6.78
CA ALA A 195 6.48 -16.64 5.35
C ALA A 195 7.96 -16.80 4.97
N ALA A 196 8.83 -15.89 5.47
CA ALA A 196 10.27 -16.01 5.22
C ALA A 196 10.86 -17.29 5.83
N ARG A 197 10.35 -17.73 6.98
CA ARG A 197 10.77 -18.98 7.61
C ARG A 197 10.42 -20.18 6.74
N ALA A 198 9.20 -20.24 6.21
CA ALA A 198 8.77 -21.29 5.31
C ALA A 198 9.62 -21.34 4.03
N VAL A 199 9.96 -20.19 3.45
CA VAL A 199 10.84 -20.12 2.27
C VAL A 199 12.27 -20.54 2.62
N ALA A 200 12.79 -20.14 3.78
CA ALA A 200 14.12 -20.55 4.24
C ALA A 200 14.22 -22.06 4.45
N GLU A 201 13.18 -22.69 5.01
CA GLU A 201 13.06 -24.14 5.15
C GLU A 201 13.01 -24.84 3.80
N ASP A 202 12.24 -24.33 2.82
CA ASP A 202 12.14 -24.87 1.45
C ASP A 202 13.50 -24.91 0.74
N VAL A 203 14.33 -23.89 0.94
CA VAL A 203 15.69 -23.85 0.36
C VAL A 203 16.77 -24.45 1.29
N GLY A 204 16.40 -25.01 2.43
CA GLY A 204 17.33 -25.64 3.37
C GLY A 204 18.32 -24.65 3.99
N VAL A 205 17.88 -23.41 4.26
CA VAL A 205 18.68 -22.37 4.93
C VAL A 205 18.16 -22.18 6.36
N PRO A 206 18.94 -22.51 7.39
CA PRO A 206 18.54 -22.24 8.77
C PRO A 206 18.56 -20.74 9.05
N LEU A 207 17.47 -20.21 9.63
CA LEU A 207 17.34 -18.84 10.06
C LEU A 207 16.85 -18.81 11.52
N CYS A 208 17.75 -18.58 12.46
CA CYS A 208 17.43 -18.45 13.87
C CYS A 208 17.63 -17.01 14.35
N VAL A 209 16.61 -16.46 15.02
CA VAL A 209 16.72 -15.12 15.63
C VAL A 209 17.82 -15.14 16.70
N GLY A 210 18.70 -14.16 16.66
CA GLY A 210 19.86 -14.05 17.53
C GLY A 210 21.15 -14.66 16.97
N GLU A 211 21.08 -15.47 15.92
CA GLU A 211 22.25 -16.06 15.25
C GLU A 211 22.68 -15.23 14.05
N ARG A 212 23.93 -15.42 13.59
CA ARG A 212 24.45 -14.81 12.38
C ARG A 212 24.06 -15.63 11.16
N THR A 213 23.72 -14.94 10.09
CA THR A 213 23.52 -15.51 8.76
C THR A 213 24.60 -15.02 7.80
N SER A 214 24.49 -15.35 6.53
CA SER A 214 25.41 -14.87 5.48
C SER A 214 24.64 -14.20 4.35
N ALA A 215 25.31 -13.37 3.57
CA ALA A 215 24.74 -12.78 2.37
C ALA A 215 24.30 -13.84 1.35
N GLU A 216 25.07 -14.94 1.22
CA GLU A 216 24.71 -16.07 0.36
C GLU A 216 23.42 -16.76 0.81
N ALA A 217 23.28 -16.98 2.13
CA ALA A 217 22.07 -17.58 2.69
C ALA A 217 20.84 -16.71 2.42
N LEU A 218 20.97 -15.39 2.64
CA LEU A 218 19.91 -14.41 2.34
C LEU A 218 19.59 -14.37 0.83
N SER A 219 20.61 -14.41 -0.05
CA SER A 219 20.41 -14.46 -1.50
C SER A 219 19.60 -15.68 -1.91
N ARG A 220 19.91 -16.88 -1.43
CA ARG A 220 19.15 -18.09 -1.74
C ARG A 220 17.68 -17.98 -1.37
N ILE A 221 17.38 -17.35 -0.23
CA ILE A 221 15.99 -17.13 0.21
C ILE A 221 15.31 -16.11 -0.71
N THR A 222 15.96 -14.99 -1.01
CA THR A 222 15.38 -13.94 -1.89
C THR A 222 15.22 -14.42 -3.33
N ASP A 223 16.14 -15.22 -3.86
CA ASP A 223 16.02 -15.83 -5.18
C ASP A 223 14.80 -16.75 -5.24
N ARG A 224 14.58 -17.56 -4.18
CA ARG A 224 13.39 -18.41 -4.10
C ARG A 224 12.09 -17.60 -3.99
N MET A 225 12.09 -16.49 -3.26
CA MET A 225 10.95 -15.56 -3.21
C MET A 225 10.64 -14.99 -4.60
N ALA A 226 11.68 -14.60 -5.35
CA ALA A 226 11.54 -14.11 -6.73
C ALA A 226 10.97 -15.18 -7.67
N ASP A 227 11.42 -16.43 -7.54
CA ASP A 227 10.88 -17.57 -8.30
C ASP A 227 9.40 -17.79 -8.03
N LEU A 228 8.97 -17.69 -6.75
CA LEU A 228 7.56 -17.84 -6.36
C LEU A 228 6.70 -16.74 -6.98
N ILE A 229 7.17 -15.49 -6.98
CA ILE A 229 6.49 -14.39 -7.67
C ILE A 229 6.43 -14.65 -9.17
N ALA A 230 7.54 -15.04 -9.80
CA ALA A 230 7.61 -15.31 -11.24
C ALA A 230 6.66 -16.45 -11.66
N ARG A 231 6.50 -17.48 -10.83
CA ARG A 231 5.51 -18.56 -11.04
C ARG A 231 4.08 -18.04 -10.91
N ALA A 232 3.81 -17.21 -9.90
CA ALA A 232 2.47 -16.66 -9.68
C ALA A 232 1.97 -15.81 -10.85
N VAL A 233 2.88 -15.21 -11.63
CA VAL A 233 2.54 -14.42 -12.83
C VAL A 233 2.78 -15.17 -14.15
N GLY A 234 3.12 -16.47 -14.10
CA GLY A 234 3.26 -17.33 -15.27
C GLY A 234 4.55 -17.10 -16.09
N ILE A 235 5.57 -16.43 -15.55
CA ILE A 235 6.89 -16.26 -16.17
C ILE A 235 7.71 -17.56 -16.04
N LEU A 236 7.55 -18.27 -14.93
CA LEU A 236 8.12 -19.58 -14.69
C LEU A 236 7.03 -20.63 -14.62
N PRO A 237 7.35 -21.89 -15.04
CA PRO A 237 6.41 -23.02 -15.00
C PRO A 237 6.08 -23.46 -13.57
#